data_5acfc6780a5e7b06530b7c650ef5c97e
#
_entry.id   5acfc6780a5e7b06530b7c650ef5c97e
#
_cell.length_a   1.000
_cell.length_b   1.000
_cell.length_c   1.000
_cell.angle_alpha   90.00
_cell.angle_beta   90.00
_cell.angle_gamma   90.00
#
_symmetry.space_group_name_H-M   'P 1'
#
loop_
_entity.id
_entity.type
_entity.pdbx_description
1 polymer ?
#
loop_
_entity_poly.entity_id
_entity_poly.type
_entity_poly.pdbx_seq_one_letter_code
_entity_poly.pdbx_strand_id
1 'polypeptide(L)'
;MNNYVSKQEVMKEIYEYFKNDENMTLLVGDMGFAVLDMFFKNHSDRSFNIGICEQSMISMSAGMYLTGLKPIVYSQIPFLIMRAYEQIRYDLNEHKMNVKLVGVGMDNYFEKLGRSHCLDNDDLEMMSIFKNFLILSPTQETLKNDIKKMFDYEGPVYVRCKWI
;
A
#
# COMPACT_ATOMS: atom_id res chain seq x y z
N MET A 1 9.59 -22.10 -5.00
CA MET A 1 8.41 -21.21 -4.94
C MET A 1 8.79 -20.02 -4.06
N ASN A 2 8.62 -18.80 -4.53
CA ASN A 2 8.92 -17.63 -3.70
C ASN A 2 7.96 -17.59 -2.51
N ASN A 3 8.52 -17.55 -1.31
CA ASN A 3 7.80 -17.64 -0.04
C ASN A 3 7.25 -16.26 0.40
N TYR A 4 6.57 -15.58 -0.53
CA TYR A 4 5.97 -14.26 -0.28
C TYR A 4 4.87 -14.35 0.79
N VAL A 5 4.78 -13.31 1.60
CA VAL A 5 3.84 -13.21 2.72
C VAL A 5 2.44 -12.78 2.27
N SER A 6 1.46 -13.11 3.10
CA SER A 6 0.07 -12.69 2.95
C SER A 6 -0.14 -11.24 3.40
N LYS A 7 -1.27 -10.67 2.97
CA LYS A 7 -1.72 -9.34 3.44
C LYS A 7 -1.90 -9.27 4.96
N GLN A 8 -2.33 -10.39 5.60
CA GLN A 8 -2.52 -10.45 7.04
C GLN A 8 -1.20 -10.24 7.78
N GLU A 9 -0.14 -10.90 7.32
CA GLU A 9 1.19 -10.79 7.93
C GLU A 9 1.77 -9.41 7.74
N VAL A 10 1.67 -8.85 6.52
CA VAL A 10 2.14 -7.48 6.22
C VAL A 10 1.41 -6.45 7.06
N MET A 11 0.07 -6.48 7.09
CA MET A 11 -0.72 -5.49 7.82
C MET A 11 -0.58 -5.61 9.33
N LYS A 12 -0.37 -6.82 9.85
CA LYS A 12 -0.06 -7.02 11.28
C LYS A 12 1.27 -6.39 11.66
N GLU A 13 2.30 -6.55 10.83
CA GLU A 13 3.61 -5.94 11.09
C GLU A 13 3.56 -4.41 10.96
N ILE A 14 2.83 -3.87 9.96
CA ILE A 14 2.59 -2.44 9.79
C ILE A 14 1.83 -1.86 11.00
N TYR A 15 0.86 -2.59 11.55
CA TYR A 15 0.07 -2.14 12.71
C TYR A 15 0.94 -1.90 13.95
N GLU A 16 2.03 -2.65 14.13
CA GLU A 16 2.95 -2.43 15.24
C GLU A 16 3.61 -1.04 15.20
N TYR A 17 3.85 -0.49 14.02
CA TYR A 17 4.31 0.89 13.85
C TYR A 17 3.15 1.88 13.97
N PHE A 18 2.03 1.60 13.30
CA PHE A 18 0.87 2.47 13.22
C PHE A 18 0.32 2.84 14.61
N LYS A 19 0.16 1.88 15.50
CA LYS A 19 -0.38 2.11 16.85
C LYS A 19 0.48 3.01 17.73
N ASN A 20 1.77 3.15 17.42
CA ASN A 20 2.75 3.91 18.20
C ASN A 20 3.07 5.30 17.61
N ASP A 21 2.48 5.67 16.46
CA ASP A 21 2.69 6.97 15.82
C ASP A 21 1.33 7.57 15.42
N GLU A 22 0.91 8.60 16.14
CA GLU A 22 -0.39 9.26 15.96
C GLU A 22 -0.52 10.01 14.62
N ASN A 23 0.60 10.33 13.98
CA ASN A 23 0.60 10.97 12.66
C ASN A 23 0.37 9.99 11.52
N MET A 24 0.47 8.68 11.76
CA MET A 24 0.18 7.69 10.73
C MET A 24 -1.32 7.62 10.46
N THR A 25 -1.68 7.63 9.17
CA THR A 25 -3.06 7.50 8.70
C THR A 25 -3.19 6.36 7.71
N LEU A 26 -4.35 5.71 7.68
CA LEU A 26 -4.65 4.61 6.76
C LEU A 26 -5.79 5.00 5.81
N LEU A 27 -5.57 4.94 4.52
CA LEU A 27 -6.55 5.11 3.46
C LEU A 27 -6.79 3.77 2.75
N VAL A 28 -8.05 3.38 2.60
CA VAL A 28 -8.43 2.07 2.06
C VAL A 28 -9.44 2.21 0.92
N GLY A 29 -9.21 1.47 -0.17
CA GLY A 29 -10.08 1.43 -1.36
C GLY A 29 -11.19 0.39 -1.28
N ASP A 30 -12.08 0.49 -0.28
CA ASP A 30 -13.25 -0.38 -0.05
C ASP A 30 -12.96 -1.88 -0.03
N MET A 31 -11.92 -2.26 0.69
CA MET A 31 -11.47 -3.64 0.81
C MET A 31 -10.75 -3.90 2.15
N GLY A 32 -10.29 -5.13 2.37
CA GLY A 32 -9.47 -5.46 3.55
C GLY A 32 -10.27 -5.81 4.79
N PHE A 33 -11.55 -6.15 4.65
CA PHE A 33 -12.39 -6.64 5.75
C PHE A 33 -11.69 -7.76 6.53
N ALA A 34 -11.87 -7.77 7.85
CA ALA A 34 -11.20 -8.60 8.84
C ALA A 34 -9.70 -8.31 9.05
N VAL A 35 -8.95 -8.07 7.98
CA VAL A 35 -7.49 -7.79 8.06
C VAL A 35 -7.21 -6.42 8.68
N LEU A 36 -8.04 -5.43 8.35
CA LEU A 36 -7.88 -4.05 8.78
C LEU A 36 -8.75 -3.69 9.99
N ASP A 37 -9.51 -4.63 10.53
CA ASP A 37 -10.40 -4.40 11.68
C ASP A 37 -9.69 -3.74 12.87
N MET A 38 -8.44 -4.13 13.12
CA MET A 38 -7.66 -3.57 14.22
C MET A 38 -7.39 -2.06 14.06
N PHE A 39 -7.23 -1.59 12.82
CA PHE A 39 -7.05 -0.17 12.54
C PHE A 39 -8.36 0.59 12.76
N PHE A 40 -9.45 0.12 12.17
CA PHE A 40 -10.75 0.77 12.26
C PHE A 40 -11.37 0.75 13.66
N LYS A 41 -11.18 -0.36 14.42
CA LYS A 41 -11.72 -0.47 15.77
C LYS A 41 -10.97 0.38 16.79
N ASN A 42 -9.64 0.43 16.68
CA ASN A 42 -8.81 1.08 17.70
C ASN A 42 -8.37 2.50 17.30
N HIS A 43 -8.44 2.86 16.02
CA HIS A 43 -7.91 4.11 15.46
C HIS A 43 -8.83 4.63 14.34
N SER A 44 -10.14 4.71 14.59
CA SER A 44 -11.15 5.16 13.63
C SER A 44 -11.01 6.62 13.22
N ASP A 45 -10.37 7.42 14.04
CA ASP A 45 -10.07 8.84 13.81
C ASP A 45 -9.01 9.09 12.74
N ARG A 46 -8.23 8.07 12.40
CA ARG A 46 -7.13 8.13 11.43
C ARG A 46 -7.07 6.93 10.47
N SER A 47 -8.18 6.19 10.36
CA SER A 47 -8.36 5.08 9.41
C SER A 47 -9.62 5.31 8.60
N PHE A 48 -9.47 5.45 7.27
CA PHE A 48 -10.54 5.92 6.39
C PHE A 48 -10.76 4.94 5.24
N ASN A 49 -12.01 4.48 5.09
CA ASN A 49 -12.44 3.82 3.86
C ASN A 49 -12.91 4.91 2.88
N ILE A 50 -12.14 5.10 1.81
CA ILE A 50 -12.39 6.16 0.81
C ILE A 50 -13.34 5.68 -0.30
N GLY A 51 -13.65 4.38 -0.34
CA GLY A 51 -14.39 3.79 -1.44
C GLY A 51 -13.50 3.42 -2.64
N ILE A 52 -14.12 3.03 -3.73
CA ILE A 52 -13.42 2.58 -4.96
C ILE A 52 -13.02 3.82 -5.79
N CYS A 53 -12.03 4.56 -5.33
CA CYS A 53 -11.56 5.80 -5.96
C CYS A 53 -10.05 6.00 -5.78
N GLU A 54 -9.25 5.06 -6.26
CA GLU A 54 -7.81 4.97 -6.02
C GLU A 54 -7.05 6.23 -6.49
N GLN A 55 -7.46 6.86 -7.59
CA GLN A 55 -6.87 8.12 -8.06
C GLN A 55 -7.00 9.22 -7.00
N SER A 56 -8.23 9.45 -6.51
CA SER A 56 -8.47 10.43 -5.44
C SER A 56 -7.74 10.06 -4.15
N MET A 57 -7.68 8.77 -3.82
CA MET A 57 -7.00 8.27 -2.63
C MET A 57 -5.49 8.58 -2.66
N ILE A 58 -4.84 8.45 -3.82
CA ILE A 58 -3.42 8.82 -3.98
C ILE A 58 -3.24 10.34 -3.79
N SER A 59 -4.02 11.16 -4.49
CA SER A 59 -3.90 12.63 -4.36
C SER A 59 -4.25 13.12 -2.95
N MET A 60 -5.23 12.50 -2.27
CA MET A 60 -5.51 12.76 -0.86
C MET A 60 -4.32 12.43 0.02
N SER A 61 -3.68 11.30 -0.19
CA SER A 61 -2.50 10.90 0.59
C SER A 61 -1.33 11.88 0.42
N ALA A 62 -1.13 12.40 -0.78
CA ALA A 62 -0.14 13.45 -1.02
C ALA A 62 -0.48 14.73 -0.23
N GLY A 63 -1.74 15.17 -0.24
CA GLY A 63 -2.21 16.31 0.55
C GLY A 63 -2.05 16.09 2.06
N MET A 64 -2.37 14.89 2.56
CA MET A 64 -2.17 14.53 3.97
C MET A 64 -0.69 14.57 4.37
N TYR A 65 0.21 14.09 3.52
CA TYR A 65 1.65 14.19 3.77
C TYR A 65 2.11 15.65 3.89
N LEU A 66 1.61 16.55 3.05
CA LEU A 66 1.95 17.98 3.12
C LEU A 66 1.48 18.65 4.42
N THR A 67 0.52 18.07 5.12
CA THR A 67 0.07 18.54 6.45
C THR A 67 0.85 17.91 7.62
N GLY A 68 1.87 17.11 7.35
CA GLY A 68 2.70 16.45 8.36
C GLY A 68 2.24 15.05 8.77
N LEU A 69 1.17 14.53 8.15
CA LEU A 69 0.71 13.16 8.37
C LEU A 69 1.60 12.15 7.60
N LYS A 70 1.52 10.89 8.01
CA LYS A 70 2.26 9.76 7.42
C LYS A 70 1.30 8.75 6.80
N PRO A 71 0.86 8.97 5.55
CA PRO A 71 -0.20 8.17 4.95
C PRO A 71 0.28 6.79 4.52
N ILE A 72 -0.55 5.80 4.81
CA ILE A 72 -0.48 4.43 4.28
C ILE A 72 -1.73 4.23 3.42
N VAL A 73 -1.54 3.81 2.18
CA VAL A 73 -2.61 3.54 1.21
C VAL A 73 -2.68 2.05 0.95
N TYR A 74 -3.87 1.46 1.09
CA TYR A 74 -4.09 0.03 0.93
C TYR A 74 -5.15 -0.23 -0.12
N SER A 75 -4.79 -0.96 -1.19
CA SER A 75 -5.73 -1.41 -2.21
C SER A 75 -5.21 -2.63 -2.97
N GLN A 76 -6.03 -3.20 -3.85
CA GLN A 76 -5.63 -4.27 -4.76
C GLN A 76 -4.67 -3.74 -5.82
N ILE A 77 -3.60 -4.49 -6.12
CA ILE A 77 -2.51 -4.03 -6.99
C ILE A 77 -2.98 -3.48 -8.34
N PRO A 78 -3.81 -4.18 -9.15
CA PRO A 78 -4.20 -3.65 -10.45
C PRO A 78 -4.88 -2.28 -10.36
N PHE A 79 -5.71 -2.09 -9.35
CA PHE A 79 -6.42 -0.82 -9.18
C PHE A 79 -5.52 0.26 -8.57
N LEU A 80 -4.71 -0.10 -7.58
CA LEU A 80 -3.78 0.82 -6.97
C LEU A 80 -2.77 1.37 -7.98
N ILE A 81 -2.13 0.48 -8.75
CA ILE A 81 -1.02 0.87 -9.62
C ILE A 81 -1.50 1.34 -10.99
N MET A 82 -2.39 0.60 -11.66
CA MET A 82 -2.79 0.94 -13.04
C MET A 82 -3.78 2.10 -13.08
N ARG A 83 -4.82 2.07 -12.24
CA ARG A 83 -5.86 3.10 -12.23
C ARG A 83 -5.35 4.46 -11.77
N ALA A 84 -4.45 4.49 -10.78
CA ALA A 84 -3.91 5.71 -10.20
C ALA A 84 -2.47 6.03 -10.67
N TYR A 85 -2.05 5.48 -11.81
CA TYR A 85 -0.66 5.58 -12.29
C TYR A 85 -0.18 7.03 -12.46
N GLU A 86 -1.03 7.89 -13.00
CA GLU A 86 -0.71 9.31 -13.18
C GLU A 86 -0.49 10.01 -11.83
N GLN A 87 -1.36 9.78 -10.85
CA GLN A 87 -1.26 10.37 -9.52
C GLN A 87 -0.01 9.85 -8.78
N ILE A 88 0.27 8.55 -8.89
CA ILE A 88 1.52 7.97 -8.34
C ILE A 88 2.74 8.64 -8.97
N ARG A 89 2.72 8.87 -10.28
CA ARG A 89 3.81 9.50 -10.99
C ARG A 89 4.04 10.94 -10.53
N TYR A 90 3.01 11.76 -10.60
CA TYR A 90 3.15 13.20 -10.38
C TYR A 90 3.04 13.59 -8.92
N ASP A 91 2.04 13.09 -8.20
CA ASP A 91 1.85 13.51 -6.81
C ASP A 91 2.89 12.88 -5.87
N LEU A 92 3.26 11.60 -6.09
CA LEU A 92 4.17 10.92 -5.18
C LEU A 92 5.61 10.87 -5.66
N ASN A 93 5.84 10.38 -6.90
CA ASN A 93 7.21 10.14 -7.35
C ASN A 93 7.97 11.45 -7.63
N GLU A 94 7.39 12.38 -8.40
CA GLU A 94 8.09 13.62 -8.77
C GLU A 94 8.41 14.48 -7.54
N HIS A 95 7.51 14.51 -6.56
CA HIS A 95 7.67 15.28 -5.32
C HIS A 95 8.30 14.49 -4.17
N LYS A 96 8.68 13.23 -4.38
CA LYS A 96 9.26 12.34 -3.36
C LYS A 96 8.44 12.26 -2.06
N MET A 97 7.11 12.29 -2.19
CA MET A 97 6.19 12.27 -1.05
C MET A 97 6.34 10.97 -0.25
N ASN A 98 6.55 11.07 1.05
CA ASN A 98 6.71 9.92 1.93
C ASN A 98 5.36 9.25 2.22
N VAL A 99 4.76 8.67 1.19
CA VAL A 99 3.52 7.91 1.23
C VAL A 99 3.83 6.42 1.03
N LYS A 100 3.18 5.57 1.82
CA LYS A 100 3.40 4.11 1.78
C LYS A 100 2.24 3.42 1.08
N LEU A 101 2.50 2.82 -0.08
CA LEU A 101 1.52 2.06 -0.84
C LEU A 101 1.62 0.57 -0.49
N VAL A 102 0.52 -0.04 -0.08
CA VAL A 102 0.41 -1.47 0.18
C VAL A 102 -0.55 -2.08 -0.84
N GLY A 103 0.01 -2.76 -1.83
CA GLY A 103 -0.73 -3.45 -2.87
C GLY A 103 -0.89 -4.94 -2.55
N VAL A 104 -2.11 -5.46 -2.66
CA VAL A 104 -2.43 -6.86 -2.37
C VAL A 104 -2.92 -7.59 -3.61
N GLY A 105 -2.76 -8.92 -3.62
CA GLY A 105 -3.26 -9.78 -4.70
C GLY A 105 -2.26 -10.10 -5.79
N MET A 106 -0.95 -10.10 -5.49
CA MET A 106 0.09 -10.52 -6.42
C MET A 106 0.01 -12.00 -6.83
N ASP A 107 -0.89 -12.76 -6.21
CA ASP A 107 -1.14 -14.19 -6.45
C ASP A 107 -2.34 -14.47 -7.37
N ASN A 108 -2.88 -13.41 -8.00
CA ASN A 108 -4.07 -13.50 -8.85
C ASN A 108 -5.29 -14.15 -8.17
N TYR A 109 -5.40 -14.00 -6.86
CA TYR A 109 -6.49 -14.58 -6.06
C TYR A 109 -7.89 -14.28 -6.63
N PHE A 110 -8.04 -13.11 -7.24
CA PHE A 110 -9.31 -12.63 -7.79
C PHE A 110 -9.50 -12.95 -9.29
N GLU A 111 -8.76 -13.88 -9.87
CA GLU A 111 -8.89 -14.26 -11.29
C GLU A 111 -10.33 -14.56 -11.71
N LYS A 112 -11.12 -15.17 -10.81
CA LYS A 112 -12.55 -15.47 -11.04
C LYS A 112 -13.42 -14.24 -11.27
N LEU A 113 -12.97 -13.05 -10.85
CA LEU A 113 -13.66 -11.77 -11.08
C LEU A 113 -13.27 -11.10 -12.41
N GLY A 114 -12.37 -11.73 -13.17
CA GLY A 114 -11.97 -11.28 -14.51
C GLY A 114 -10.58 -10.64 -14.54
N ARG A 115 -10.09 -10.39 -15.77
CA ARG A 115 -8.73 -9.89 -16.05
C ARG A 115 -8.40 -8.56 -15.38
N SER A 116 -9.37 -7.70 -15.12
CA SER A 116 -9.14 -6.43 -14.40
C SER A 116 -8.65 -6.61 -12.97
N HIS A 117 -8.82 -7.81 -12.39
CA HIS A 117 -8.39 -8.16 -11.04
C HIS A 117 -7.09 -9.00 -11.03
N CYS A 118 -6.51 -9.24 -12.19
CA CYS A 118 -5.31 -10.05 -12.35
C CYS A 118 -4.08 -9.20 -12.59
N LEU A 119 -2.94 -9.79 -12.27
CA LEU A 119 -1.63 -9.18 -12.40
C LEU A 119 -0.67 -10.21 -13.00
N ASP A 120 -0.02 -9.87 -14.09
CA ASP A 120 1.01 -10.70 -14.73
C ASP A 120 2.44 -10.24 -14.32
N ASN A 121 2.58 -9.66 -13.11
CA ASN A 121 3.78 -9.00 -12.56
C ASN A 121 4.20 -7.71 -13.31
N ASP A 122 3.35 -7.18 -14.14
CA ASP A 122 3.53 -5.92 -14.85
C ASP A 122 3.56 -4.70 -13.92
N ASP A 123 3.03 -4.81 -12.70
CA ASP A 123 3.19 -3.78 -11.67
C ASP A 123 4.66 -3.45 -11.37
N LEU A 124 5.55 -4.45 -11.36
CA LEU A 124 6.98 -4.23 -11.15
C LEU A 124 7.61 -3.45 -12.31
N GLU A 125 7.23 -3.79 -13.55
CA GLU A 125 7.69 -3.06 -14.74
C GLU A 125 7.19 -1.62 -14.72
N MET A 126 5.91 -1.40 -14.44
CA MET A 126 5.31 -0.07 -14.32
C MET A 126 5.98 0.76 -13.21
N MET A 127 6.19 0.18 -12.04
CA MET A 127 6.80 0.87 -10.90
C MET A 127 8.31 1.10 -11.08
N SER A 128 9.00 0.29 -11.89
CA SER A 128 10.44 0.44 -12.15
C SER A 128 10.81 1.77 -12.84
N ILE A 129 9.85 2.40 -13.50
CA ILE A 129 10.02 3.71 -14.14
C ILE A 129 10.19 4.82 -13.08
N PHE A 130 9.67 4.62 -11.88
CA PHE A 130 9.67 5.60 -10.80
C PHE A 130 10.94 5.51 -9.96
N LYS A 131 11.89 6.39 -10.21
CA LYS A 131 13.24 6.36 -9.61
C LYS A 131 13.27 6.67 -8.12
N ASN A 132 12.23 7.31 -7.59
CA ASN A 132 12.15 7.70 -6.18
C ASN A 132 11.40 6.69 -5.31
N PHE A 133 10.83 5.64 -5.90
CA PHE A 133 10.14 4.59 -5.16
C PHE A 133 11.10 3.51 -4.65
N LEU A 134 10.95 3.15 -3.38
CA LEU A 134 11.46 1.89 -2.86
C LEU A 134 10.39 0.81 -3.09
N ILE A 135 10.74 -0.27 -3.77
CA ILE A 135 9.81 -1.39 -4.07
C ILE A 135 10.20 -2.59 -3.21
N LEU A 136 9.24 -3.13 -2.47
CA LEU A 136 9.43 -4.24 -1.54
C LEU A 136 8.45 -5.38 -1.85
N SER A 137 8.95 -6.61 -1.86
CA SER A 137 8.16 -7.83 -2.01
C SER A 137 8.51 -8.78 -0.87
N PRO A 138 7.98 -8.55 0.35
CA PRO A 138 8.39 -9.29 1.54
C PRO A 138 8.16 -10.80 1.42
N THR A 139 9.13 -11.55 1.95
CA THR A 139 9.03 -12.99 2.16
C THR A 139 8.93 -13.31 3.65
N GLN A 140 8.68 -14.57 4.01
CA GLN A 140 8.67 -15.00 5.41
C GLN A 140 9.96 -14.62 6.17
N GLU A 141 11.09 -14.64 5.46
CA GLU A 141 12.41 -14.34 6.03
C GLU A 141 12.68 -12.84 6.14
N THR A 142 12.14 -12.04 5.21
CA THR A 142 12.48 -10.62 5.10
C THR A 142 11.43 -9.67 5.68
N LEU A 143 10.23 -10.16 6.02
CA LEU A 143 9.07 -9.34 6.39
C LEU A 143 9.39 -8.21 7.37
N LYS A 144 9.94 -8.53 8.53
CA LYS A 144 10.23 -7.52 9.57
C LYS A 144 11.25 -6.48 9.11
N ASN A 145 12.29 -6.94 8.40
CA ASN A 145 13.31 -6.06 7.88
C ASN A 145 12.77 -5.17 6.76
N ASP A 146 11.91 -5.70 5.89
CA ASP A 146 11.33 -4.93 4.78
C ASP A 146 10.30 -3.92 5.30
N ILE A 147 9.47 -4.26 6.30
CA ILE A 147 8.58 -3.28 6.93
C ILE A 147 9.38 -2.21 7.68
N LYS A 148 10.48 -2.58 8.35
CA LYS A 148 11.38 -1.59 8.93
C LYS A 148 11.93 -0.64 7.86
N LYS A 149 12.45 -1.15 6.74
CA LYS A 149 12.92 -0.33 5.61
C LYS A 149 11.83 0.57 5.03
N MET A 150 10.59 0.06 4.95
CA MET A 150 9.43 0.85 4.50
C MET A 150 9.27 2.12 5.33
N PHE A 151 9.42 2.04 6.65
CA PHE A 151 9.26 3.20 7.53
C PHE A 151 10.53 4.05 7.66
N ASP A 152 11.71 3.46 7.54
CA ASP A 152 12.98 4.19 7.58
C ASP A 152 13.26 5.00 6.30
N TYR A 153 12.64 4.64 5.17
CA TYR A 153 12.88 5.31 3.89
C TYR A 153 12.07 6.61 3.80
N GLU A 154 12.77 7.74 3.65
CA GLU A 154 12.18 9.08 3.51
C GLU A 154 11.76 9.37 2.06
N GLY A 155 10.76 8.65 1.59
CA GLY A 155 10.21 8.76 0.25
C GLY A 155 9.07 7.77 0.02
N PRO A 156 8.51 7.74 -1.19
CA PRO A 156 7.41 6.84 -1.50
C PRO A 156 7.87 5.39 -1.54
N VAL A 157 7.06 4.51 -0.95
CA VAL A 157 7.34 3.06 -0.91
C VAL A 157 6.16 2.30 -1.49
N TYR A 158 6.45 1.29 -2.26
CA TYR A 158 5.48 0.31 -2.72
C TYR A 158 5.81 -1.07 -2.12
N VAL A 159 4.91 -1.59 -1.30
CA VAL A 159 4.96 -2.95 -0.76
C VAL A 159 3.91 -3.79 -1.46
N ARG A 160 4.30 -4.93 -2.00
CA ARG A 160 3.38 -5.88 -2.62
C ARG A 160 3.31 -7.20 -1.86
N CYS A 161 2.12 -7.77 -1.71
CA CYS A 161 1.92 -9.02 -1.00
C CYS A 161 0.81 -9.87 -1.62
N LYS A 162 0.76 -11.14 -1.22
CA LYS A 162 -0.33 -12.04 -1.59
C LYS A 162 -1.63 -11.65 -0.92
N TRP A 163 -2.73 -12.14 -1.47
CA TRP A 163 -4.02 -12.08 -0.81
C TRP A 163 -4.09 -13.07 0.36
N ILE A 164 -3.64 -14.31 0.16
CA ILE A 164 -3.57 -15.37 1.16
C ILE A 164 -2.12 -15.80 1.40
#